data_48fe2fb5316a46573c259908284d6f6b
#
_entry.id   48fe2fb5316a46573c259908284d6f6b
#
_cell.length_a   1.000
_cell.length_b   1.000
_cell.length_c   1.000
_cell.angle_alpha   90.00
_cell.angle_beta   90.00
_cell.angle_gamma   90.00
#
_symmetry.space_group_name_H-M   'P 1'
#
loop_
_entity.id
_entity.type
_entity.pdbx_description
1 polymer ?
#
loop_
_entity_poly.entity_id
_entity_poly.type
_entity_poly.pdbx_seq_one_letter_code
_entity_poly.pdbx_strand_id
1 'polypeptide(L)'
;MKVVNPLLERCFQLIELLAEEPRAFRLGAISERLGLQKGAVHRLLTALCSMGWVEQEPETGFYRLTLRLAIMGQRVLLATRIPDLTRPILQKLADESQELVRMAIVEGERLSWVAFVQGRRTGLVYQPEMIGRVPLPVTANGKAWLSTLPLEEAMRIAREEGLPPPGRFGPRAIQSIEALAASLDETRARGWGMSYEEAERGIAAIAAPIRPSGPNTPAVATCSVAGPVMRFGADDIVRHASLVMQTANEIAAIWPLRSAQTERDLAVASQLRDETAVAAS
;
A
#
# COMPACT_ATOMS: atom_id res chain seq x y z
N MET A 1 7.04 0.83 -26.06
CA MET A 1 7.76 1.88 -25.29
C MET A 1 6.77 3.02 -25.04
N LYS A 2 6.25 3.15 -23.81
CA LYS A 2 5.37 4.30 -23.48
C LYS A 2 6.24 5.56 -23.48
N VAL A 3 5.95 6.50 -24.37
CA VAL A 3 6.58 7.82 -24.36
C VAL A 3 6.00 8.58 -23.16
N VAL A 4 6.66 8.52 -22.03
CA VAL A 4 6.32 9.33 -20.86
C VAL A 4 6.89 10.73 -21.09
N ASN A 5 6.09 11.77 -20.88
CA ASN A 5 6.57 13.14 -20.96
C ASN A 5 7.58 13.39 -19.81
N PRO A 6 8.87 13.67 -20.11
CA PRO A 6 9.90 13.78 -19.07
C PRO A 6 9.61 14.87 -18.00
N LEU A 7 8.85 15.91 -18.39
CA LEU A 7 8.47 16.96 -17.46
C LEU A 7 7.46 16.45 -16.43
N LEU A 8 6.47 15.68 -16.88
CA LEU A 8 5.48 15.08 -15.99
C LEU A 8 6.12 14.05 -15.04
N GLU A 9 7.00 13.22 -15.59
CA GLU A 9 7.74 12.24 -14.77
C GLU A 9 8.52 12.92 -13.63
N ARG A 10 9.29 13.97 -13.96
CA ARG A 10 10.03 14.74 -12.94
C ARG A 10 9.12 15.44 -11.94
N CYS A 11 7.95 15.91 -12.39
CA CYS A 11 6.96 16.53 -11.52
C CYS A 11 6.44 15.52 -10.49
N PHE A 12 6.08 14.31 -10.92
CA PHE A 12 5.61 13.26 -10.01
C PHE A 12 6.72 12.75 -9.08
N GLN A 13 7.95 12.56 -9.57
CA GLN A 13 9.11 12.22 -8.74
C GLN A 13 9.34 13.26 -7.63
N LEU A 14 9.17 14.54 -7.94
CA LEU A 14 9.29 15.60 -6.94
C LEU A 14 8.14 15.54 -5.91
N ILE A 15 6.91 15.29 -6.35
CA ILE A 15 5.76 15.14 -5.44
C ILE A 15 5.96 13.92 -4.54
N GLU A 16 6.38 12.78 -5.08
CA GLU A 16 6.67 11.55 -4.34
C GLU A 16 7.76 11.80 -3.29
N LEU A 17 8.87 12.43 -3.68
CA LEU A 17 9.96 12.79 -2.77
C LEU A 17 9.47 13.65 -1.60
N LEU A 18 8.64 14.66 -1.87
CA LEU A 18 8.09 15.52 -0.83
C LEU A 18 7.04 14.82 0.06
N ALA A 19 6.46 13.71 -0.43
CA ALA A 19 5.51 12.90 0.32
C ALA A 19 6.18 11.86 1.23
N GLU A 20 7.40 11.39 0.88
CA GLU A 20 8.13 10.36 1.64
C GLU A 20 8.53 10.81 3.05
N GLU A 21 8.85 12.09 3.21
CA GLU A 21 9.20 12.63 4.52
C GLU A 21 8.26 13.79 4.88
N PRO A 22 7.62 13.78 6.04
CA PRO A 22 6.74 14.88 6.48
C PRO A 22 7.52 16.16 6.80
N ARG A 23 8.80 16.20 6.50
CA ARG A 23 9.70 17.32 6.71
C ARG A 23 9.74 18.19 5.47
N ALA A 24 9.89 19.49 5.69
CA ALA A 24 10.13 20.42 4.61
C ALA A 24 11.57 20.30 4.07
N PHE A 25 11.75 20.44 2.77
CA PHE A 25 13.03 20.28 2.09
C PHE A 25 13.58 21.60 1.55
N ARG A 26 14.91 21.75 1.60
CA ARG A 26 15.60 22.81 0.85
C ARG A 26 15.73 22.45 -0.62
N LEU A 27 15.68 23.46 -1.49
CA LEU A 27 15.89 23.31 -2.92
C LEU A 27 17.12 22.46 -3.26
N GLY A 28 18.25 22.68 -2.56
CA GLY A 28 19.47 21.92 -2.80
C GLY A 28 19.35 20.42 -2.52
N ALA A 29 18.67 20.04 -1.41
CA ALA A 29 18.44 18.65 -1.06
C ALA A 29 17.52 17.94 -2.06
N ILE A 30 16.48 18.63 -2.54
CA ILE A 30 15.60 18.11 -3.61
C ILE A 30 16.40 17.89 -4.90
N SER A 31 17.23 18.86 -5.29
CA SER A 31 18.08 18.79 -6.47
C SER A 31 19.04 17.59 -6.43
N GLU A 32 19.67 17.36 -5.29
CA GLU A 32 20.59 16.26 -5.08
C GLU A 32 19.88 14.90 -5.14
N ARG A 33 18.77 14.75 -4.41
CA ARG A 33 18.00 13.48 -4.36
C ARG A 33 17.40 13.09 -5.71
N LEU A 34 16.94 14.08 -6.49
CA LEU A 34 16.37 13.83 -7.81
C LEU A 34 17.42 13.76 -8.94
N GLY A 35 18.69 14.08 -8.66
CA GLY A 35 19.72 14.17 -9.68
C GLY A 35 19.46 15.25 -10.73
N LEU A 36 18.72 16.32 -10.39
CA LEU A 36 18.32 17.38 -11.29
C LEU A 36 19.06 18.68 -10.99
N GLN A 37 19.27 19.51 -12.02
CA GLN A 37 19.85 20.84 -11.82
C GLN A 37 18.93 21.74 -11.00
N LYS A 38 19.49 22.54 -10.07
CA LYS A 38 18.75 23.45 -9.19
C LYS A 38 17.73 24.33 -9.92
N GLY A 39 18.10 24.87 -11.09
CA GLY A 39 17.22 25.70 -11.91
C GLY A 39 16.01 24.95 -12.45
N ALA A 40 16.15 23.65 -12.76
CA ALA A 40 15.03 22.81 -13.20
C ALA A 40 14.07 22.53 -12.03
N VAL A 41 14.60 22.15 -10.87
CA VAL A 41 13.81 21.93 -9.65
C VAL A 41 13.10 23.21 -9.22
N HIS A 42 13.78 24.35 -9.25
CA HIS A 42 13.17 25.64 -8.92
C HIS A 42 11.96 25.97 -9.81
N ARG A 43 12.06 25.75 -11.12
CA ARG A 43 10.92 25.97 -12.03
C ARG A 43 9.74 25.04 -11.73
N LEU A 44 9.99 23.77 -11.42
CA LEU A 44 8.96 22.82 -11.03
C LEU A 44 8.28 23.25 -9.72
N LEU A 45 9.06 23.60 -8.69
CA LEU A 45 8.55 24.06 -7.42
C LEU A 45 7.73 25.35 -7.55
N THR A 46 8.22 26.33 -8.34
CA THR A 46 7.49 27.58 -8.59
C THR A 46 6.13 27.29 -9.24
N ALA A 47 6.09 26.40 -10.24
CA ALA A 47 4.84 26.00 -10.88
C ALA A 47 3.90 25.27 -9.88
N LEU A 48 4.41 24.35 -9.08
CA LEU A 48 3.61 23.64 -8.08
C LEU A 48 3.11 24.58 -6.96
N CYS A 49 3.91 25.57 -6.55
CA CYS A 49 3.49 26.60 -5.59
C CYS A 49 2.39 27.48 -6.19
N SER A 50 2.52 27.93 -7.44
CA SER A 50 1.49 28.76 -8.07
C SER A 50 0.15 28.01 -8.26
N MET A 51 0.19 26.69 -8.38
CA MET A 51 -1.00 25.82 -8.42
C MET A 51 -1.50 25.39 -7.04
N GLY A 52 -0.79 25.72 -5.97
CA GLY A 52 -1.17 25.38 -4.59
C GLY A 52 -0.95 23.92 -4.19
N TRP A 53 -0.08 23.16 -4.89
CA TRP A 53 0.29 21.78 -4.54
C TRP A 53 1.45 21.72 -3.55
N VAL A 54 2.34 22.69 -3.64
CA VAL A 54 3.51 22.87 -2.78
C VAL A 54 3.42 24.26 -2.15
N GLU A 55 3.94 24.42 -0.96
CA GLU A 55 4.16 25.71 -0.34
C GLU A 55 5.61 25.88 0.07
N GLN A 56 6.10 27.09 0.00
CA GLN A 56 7.40 27.46 0.50
C GLN A 56 7.22 28.25 1.81
N GLU A 57 7.85 27.80 2.87
CA GLU A 57 7.84 28.49 4.15
C GLU A 57 8.65 29.77 4.05
N PRO A 58 8.05 30.94 4.35
CA PRO A 58 8.71 32.23 4.12
C PRO A 58 9.99 32.45 4.94
N GLU A 59 10.06 31.93 6.17
CA GLU A 59 11.19 32.14 7.07
C GLU A 59 12.38 31.26 6.75
N THR A 60 12.14 30.00 6.39
CA THR A 60 13.20 29.00 6.17
C THR A 60 13.51 28.76 4.71
N GLY A 61 12.59 29.13 3.80
CA GLY A 61 12.67 28.86 2.38
C GLY A 61 12.48 27.39 2.03
N PHE A 62 11.99 26.55 2.96
CA PHE A 62 11.77 25.14 2.78
C PHE A 62 10.46 24.90 2.02
N TYR A 63 10.42 23.81 1.22
CA TYR A 63 9.28 23.38 0.44
C TYR A 63 8.62 22.16 1.05
N ARG A 64 7.28 22.13 1.08
CA ARG A 64 6.48 20.99 1.51
C ARG A 64 5.21 20.87 0.69
N LEU A 65 4.62 19.66 0.65
CA LEU A 65 3.30 19.48 0.07
C LEU A 65 2.23 20.17 0.90
N THR A 66 1.23 20.71 0.23
CA THR A 66 -0.01 21.16 0.87
C THR A 66 -0.93 19.95 1.13
N LEU A 67 -1.96 20.13 1.97
CA LEU A 67 -2.95 19.09 2.22
C LEU A 67 -3.84 18.74 1.00
N ARG A 68 -3.68 19.46 -0.11
CA ARG A 68 -4.51 19.29 -1.31
C ARG A 68 -4.44 17.88 -1.89
N LEU A 69 -3.23 17.27 -1.92
CA LEU A 69 -3.04 15.88 -2.36
C LEU A 69 -3.69 14.88 -1.40
N ALA A 70 -3.56 15.10 -0.09
CA ALA A 70 -4.17 14.24 0.92
C ALA A 70 -5.70 14.27 0.79
N ILE A 71 -6.30 15.46 0.60
CA ILE A 71 -7.74 15.61 0.40
C ILE A 71 -8.19 14.90 -0.90
N MET A 72 -7.42 15.03 -1.99
CA MET A 72 -7.73 14.33 -3.24
C MET A 72 -7.65 12.81 -3.06
N GLY A 73 -6.57 12.31 -2.47
CA GLY A 73 -6.40 10.88 -2.21
C GLY A 73 -7.52 10.33 -1.32
N GLN A 74 -7.92 11.07 -0.29
CA GLN A 74 -9.03 10.67 0.58
C GLN A 74 -10.37 10.61 -0.18
N ARG A 75 -10.66 11.59 -1.05
CA ARG A 75 -11.86 11.55 -1.90
C ARG A 75 -11.90 10.34 -2.81
N VAL A 76 -10.78 10.02 -3.46
CA VAL A 76 -10.65 8.83 -4.31
C VAL A 76 -10.88 7.56 -3.48
N LEU A 77 -10.24 7.45 -2.32
CA LEU A 77 -10.36 6.29 -1.44
C LEU A 77 -11.80 6.11 -0.92
N LEU A 78 -12.44 7.18 -0.46
CA LEU A 78 -13.84 7.14 0.00
C LEU A 78 -14.81 6.76 -1.11
N ALA A 79 -14.58 7.22 -2.35
CA ALA A 79 -15.39 6.85 -3.50
C ALA A 79 -15.36 5.34 -3.80
N THR A 80 -14.34 4.61 -3.37
CA THR A 80 -14.28 3.15 -3.49
C THR A 80 -15.18 2.42 -2.49
N ARG A 81 -15.62 3.08 -1.41
CA ARG A 81 -16.31 2.52 -0.24
C ARG A 81 -15.54 1.41 0.49
N ILE A 82 -14.33 1.09 0.05
CA ILE A 82 -13.50 0.03 0.66
C ILE A 82 -13.25 0.29 2.15
N PRO A 83 -12.83 1.50 2.60
CA PRO A 83 -12.59 1.75 4.02
C PRO A 83 -13.81 1.52 4.90
N ASP A 84 -14.99 1.98 4.46
CA ASP A 84 -16.22 1.86 5.24
C ASP A 84 -16.68 0.40 5.35
N LEU A 85 -16.59 -0.35 4.25
CA LEU A 85 -17.00 -1.75 4.18
C LEU A 85 -16.05 -2.68 4.95
N THR A 86 -14.74 -2.42 4.89
CA THR A 86 -13.75 -3.32 5.48
C THR A 86 -13.44 -3.02 6.93
N ARG A 87 -13.62 -1.78 7.39
CA ARG A 87 -13.28 -1.37 8.75
C ARG A 87 -13.91 -2.22 9.86
N PRO A 88 -15.21 -2.56 9.84
CA PRO A 88 -15.81 -3.41 10.87
C PRO A 88 -15.19 -4.82 10.93
N ILE A 89 -14.84 -5.38 9.76
CA ILE A 89 -14.24 -6.70 9.65
C ILE A 89 -12.79 -6.68 10.18
N LEU A 90 -12.02 -5.66 9.79
CA LEU A 90 -10.66 -5.47 10.30
C LEU A 90 -10.65 -5.19 11.82
N GLN A 91 -11.67 -4.46 12.32
CA GLN A 91 -11.81 -4.21 13.77
C GLN A 91 -12.04 -5.52 14.55
N LYS A 92 -12.91 -6.40 14.05
CA LYS A 92 -13.12 -7.71 14.65
C LYS A 92 -11.83 -8.52 14.72
N LEU A 93 -11.06 -8.58 13.63
CA LEU A 93 -9.75 -9.24 13.60
C LEU A 93 -8.77 -8.61 14.61
N ALA A 94 -8.77 -7.29 14.74
CA ALA A 94 -7.91 -6.59 15.69
C ALA A 94 -8.32 -6.85 17.15
N ASP A 95 -9.61 -6.91 17.43
CA ASP A 95 -10.14 -7.21 18.77
C ASP A 95 -9.84 -8.66 19.18
N GLU A 96 -9.88 -9.61 18.25
CA GLU A 96 -9.57 -11.02 18.51
C GLU A 96 -8.06 -11.27 18.61
N SER A 97 -7.26 -10.69 17.71
CA SER A 97 -5.80 -10.88 17.72
C SER A 97 -5.07 -10.05 18.78
N GLN A 98 -5.66 -8.93 19.23
CA GLN A 98 -5.04 -7.95 20.12
C GLN A 98 -3.72 -7.37 19.56
N GLU A 99 -3.55 -7.39 18.23
CA GLU A 99 -2.36 -6.90 17.53
C GLU A 99 -2.73 -5.90 16.44
N LEU A 100 -1.73 -5.39 15.74
CA LEU A 100 -1.92 -4.48 14.60
C LEU A 100 -2.46 -5.25 13.40
N VAL A 101 -3.64 -4.86 12.93
CA VAL A 101 -4.24 -5.34 11.68
C VAL A 101 -4.05 -4.30 10.59
N ARG A 102 -3.62 -4.74 9.41
CA ARG A 102 -3.45 -3.86 8.24
C ARG A 102 -4.06 -4.49 7.00
N MET A 103 -4.52 -3.63 6.10
CA MET A 103 -4.96 -4.02 4.76
C MET A 103 -4.15 -3.25 3.72
N ALA A 104 -3.73 -3.96 2.67
CA ALA A 104 -3.05 -3.38 1.52
C ALA A 104 -3.80 -3.71 0.24
N ILE A 105 -3.80 -2.78 -0.73
CA ILE A 105 -4.45 -2.93 -2.04
C ILE A 105 -3.38 -3.07 -3.12
N VAL A 106 -3.68 -3.90 -4.12
CA VAL A 106 -2.86 -4.06 -5.31
C VAL A 106 -3.19 -2.94 -6.31
N GLU A 107 -2.18 -2.19 -6.71
CA GLU A 107 -2.26 -1.16 -7.75
C GLU A 107 -1.19 -1.41 -8.81
N GLY A 108 -1.61 -2.00 -9.93
CA GLY A 108 -0.67 -2.47 -10.93
C GLY A 108 0.26 -3.55 -10.35
N GLU A 109 1.55 -3.29 -10.33
CA GLU A 109 2.58 -4.19 -9.79
C GLU A 109 3.07 -3.77 -8.39
N ARG A 110 2.27 -3.02 -7.66
CA ARG A 110 2.59 -2.51 -6.33
C ARG A 110 1.52 -2.91 -5.33
N LEU A 111 1.94 -3.04 -4.10
CA LEU A 111 1.04 -3.26 -2.96
C LEU A 111 1.21 -2.08 -2.00
N SER A 112 0.09 -1.44 -1.65
CA SER A 112 0.07 -0.22 -0.83
C SER A 112 -0.83 -0.36 0.38
N TRP A 113 -0.34 0.02 1.57
CA TRP A 113 -1.14 0.09 2.78
C TRP A 113 -2.22 1.15 2.66
N VAL A 114 -3.48 0.79 2.93
CA VAL A 114 -4.64 1.70 2.81
C VAL A 114 -5.51 1.75 4.05
N ALA A 115 -5.42 0.75 4.92
CA ALA A 115 -6.18 0.71 6.16
C ALA A 115 -5.41 -0.01 7.26
N PHE A 116 -5.66 0.40 8.49
CA PHE A 116 -5.14 -0.26 9.68
C PHE A 116 -6.10 -0.12 10.86
N VAL A 117 -6.02 -1.08 11.76
CA VAL A 117 -6.71 -1.07 13.05
C VAL A 117 -5.75 -1.59 14.12
N GLN A 118 -5.63 -0.85 15.21
CA GLN A 118 -4.80 -1.23 16.34
C GLN A 118 -5.64 -1.99 17.37
N GLY A 119 -5.35 -3.27 17.56
CA GLY A 119 -6.05 -4.12 18.53
C GLY A 119 -5.66 -3.78 19.98
N ARG A 120 -4.38 -3.52 20.23
CA ARG A 120 -3.86 -3.18 21.55
C ARG A 120 -3.67 -1.68 21.70
N ARG A 121 -4.17 -1.12 22.80
CA ARG A 121 -4.08 0.32 23.10
C ARG A 121 -3.14 0.65 24.26
N THR A 122 -2.71 -0.34 25.03
CA THR A 122 -1.86 -0.15 26.21
C THR A 122 -0.70 -1.14 26.23
N GLY A 123 0.37 -0.80 26.93
CA GLY A 123 1.60 -1.58 26.99
C GLY A 123 2.47 -1.39 25.75
N LEU A 124 3.20 -2.43 25.36
CA LEU A 124 4.04 -2.41 24.15
C LEU A 124 3.15 -2.47 22.92
N VAL A 125 3.00 -1.36 22.21
CA VAL A 125 2.22 -1.21 20.98
C VAL A 125 3.16 -1.14 19.79
N TYR A 126 2.95 -1.97 18.78
CA TYR A 126 3.69 -1.91 17.52
C TYR A 126 3.06 -0.88 16.59
N GLN A 127 3.81 0.16 16.26
CA GLN A 127 3.38 1.26 15.39
C GLN A 127 4.42 1.52 14.29
N PRO A 128 4.42 0.72 13.22
CA PRO A 128 5.25 0.98 12.05
C PRO A 128 4.66 2.10 11.20
N GLU A 129 5.29 2.37 10.06
CA GLU A 129 4.68 3.18 9.01
C GLU A 129 3.32 2.57 8.58
N MET A 130 2.25 3.37 8.70
CA MET A 130 0.87 2.86 8.56
C MET A 130 0.31 2.97 7.14
N ILE A 131 0.88 3.85 6.32
CA ILE A 131 0.47 4.14 4.94
C ILE A 131 1.73 4.12 4.08
N GLY A 132 1.61 3.67 2.84
CA GLY A 132 2.72 3.65 1.90
C GLY A 132 2.92 2.31 1.24
N ARG A 133 4.05 2.16 0.54
CA ARG A 133 4.38 0.96 -0.22
C ARG A 133 4.76 -0.20 0.69
N VAL A 134 4.26 -1.37 0.38
CA VAL A 134 4.59 -2.62 1.08
C VAL A 134 5.87 -3.21 0.50
N PRO A 135 6.94 -3.40 1.27
CA PRO A 135 8.12 -4.13 0.81
C PRO A 135 7.77 -5.61 0.55
N LEU A 136 7.77 -6.02 -0.72
CA LEU A 136 7.21 -7.31 -1.13
C LEU A 136 8.01 -8.53 -0.62
N PRO A 137 9.36 -8.56 -0.71
CA PRO A 137 10.11 -9.78 -0.38
C PRO A 137 10.11 -10.14 1.11
N VAL A 138 9.94 -9.15 1.98
CA VAL A 138 10.15 -9.31 3.44
C VAL A 138 8.88 -9.24 4.27
N THR A 139 7.75 -8.88 3.67
CA THR A 139 6.49 -8.75 4.40
C THR A 139 5.56 -9.94 4.16
N ALA A 140 4.75 -10.28 5.16
CA ALA A 140 3.72 -11.31 5.02
C ALA A 140 2.73 -10.95 3.90
N ASN A 141 2.33 -9.67 3.79
CA ASN A 141 1.43 -9.18 2.74
C ASN A 141 2.02 -9.31 1.35
N GLY A 142 3.28 -8.92 1.16
CA GLY A 142 3.96 -9.07 -0.12
C GLY A 142 4.03 -10.52 -0.58
N LYS A 143 4.43 -11.44 0.32
CA LYS A 143 4.46 -12.88 0.01
C LYS A 143 3.05 -13.43 -0.25
N ALA A 144 2.05 -13.03 0.55
CA ALA A 144 0.66 -13.45 0.34
C ALA A 144 0.14 -13.02 -1.03
N TRP A 145 0.43 -11.81 -1.49
CA TRP A 145 0.05 -11.36 -2.82
C TRP A 145 0.84 -12.06 -3.92
N LEU A 146 2.19 -12.04 -3.86
CA LEU A 146 3.05 -12.64 -4.89
C LEU A 146 2.76 -14.13 -5.08
N SER A 147 2.40 -14.86 -4.02
CA SER A 147 2.04 -16.28 -4.12
C SER A 147 0.78 -16.53 -4.94
N THR A 148 -0.04 -15.51 -5.22
CA THR A 148 -1.26 -15.61 -6.03
C THR A 148 -1.01 -15.45 -7.53
N LEU A 149 0.18 -14.98 -7.89
CA LEU A 149 0.61 -14.76 -9.27
C LEU A 149 1.30 -16.00 -9.85
N PRO A 150 1.37 -16.16 -11.18
CA PRO A 150 2.30 -17.07 -11.79
C PRO A 150 3.73 -16.83 -11.30
N LEU A 151 4.50 -17.88 -11.07
CA LEU A 151 5.83 -17.77 -10.45
C LEU A 151 6.76 -16.83 -11.23
N GLU A 152 6.77 -16.92 -12.55
CA GLU A 152 7.59 -16.06 -13.42
C GLU A 152 7.25 -14.57 -13.23
N GLU A 153 5.96 -14.25 -13.15
CA GLU A 153 5.49 -12.88 -12.93
C GLU A 153 5.86 -12.37 -11.52
N ALA A 154 5.62 -13.19 -10.50
CA ALA A 154 6.01 -12.86 -9.13
C ALA A 154 7.52 -12.59 -9.01
N MET A 155 8.34 -13.40 -9.66
CA MET A 155 9.80 -13.23 -9.65
C MET A 155 10.25 -12.03 -10.46
N ARG A 156 9.57 -11.69 -11.56
CA ARG A 156 9.86 -10.47 -12.32
C ARG A 156 9.59 -9.23 -11.47
N ILE A 157 8.40 -9.15 -10.86
CA ILE A 157 8.03 -8.03 -9.97
C ILE A 157 9.02 -7.89 -8.81
N ALA A 158 9.39 -9.01 -8.19
CA ALA A 158 10.34 -8.98 -7.08
C ALA A 158 11.75 -8.54 -7.50
N ARG A 159 12.21 -8.88 -8.71
CA ARG A 159 13.51 -8.42 -9.24
C ARG A 159 13.48 -6.93 -9.57
N GLU A 160 12.37 -6.43 -10.13
CA GLU A 160 12.19 -5.00 -10.45
C GLU A 160 12.10 -4.15 -9.17
N GLU A 161 11.48 -4.66 -8.11
CA GLU A 161 11.51 -4.01 -6.79
C GLU A 161 12.91 -4.02 -6.17
N GLY A 162 13.65 -5.09 -6.43
CA GLY A 162 14.95 -5.37 -5.84
C GLY A 162 14.87 -6.07 -4.49
N LEU A 163 15.89 -6.85 -4.19
CA LEU A 163 16.03 -7.45 -2.86
C LEU A 163 16.45 -6.40 -1.84
N PRO A 164 16.03 -6.55 -0.59
CA PRO A 164 16.36 -5.59 0.46
C PRO A 164 17.88 -5.52 0.69
N PRO A 165 18.44 -4.30 0.75
CA PRO A 165 19.86 -4.14 1.12
C PRO A 165 20.13 -4.76 2.49
N PRO A 166 21.30 -5.39 2.69
CA PRO A 166 21.69 -5.93 3.99
C PRO A 166 21.59 -4.89 5.10
N GLY A 167 20.98 -5.27 6.24
CA GLY A 167 20.86 -4.41 7.41
C GLY A 167 19.74 -3.36 7.37
N ARG A 168 19.02 -3.21 6.27
CA ARG A 168 17.88 -2.28 6.18
C ARG A 168 16.61 -2.84 6.85
N PHE A 169 16.46 -4.15 6.84
CA PHE A 169 15.29 -4.87 7.34
C PHE A 169 15.69 -5.79 8.51
N GLY A 170 14.79 -6.68 8.90
CA GLY A 170 15.03 -7.60 10.00
C GLY A 170 16.17 -8.61 9.73
N PRO A 171 16.66 -9.28 10.77
CA PRO A 171 17.83 -10.17 10.66
C PRO A 171 17.57 -11.43 9.82
N ARG A 172 16.30 -11.76 9.56
CA ARG A 172 15.88 -12.90 8.73
C ARG A 172 15.36 -12.49 7.34
N ALA A 173 15.58 -11.23 6.93
CA ALA A 173 15.19 -10.74 5.63
C ALA A 173 15.72 -11.64 4.50
N ILE A 174 14.86 -11.98 3.57
CA ILE A 174 15.20 -12.78 2.38
C ILE A 174 16.24 -12.01 1.55
N GLN A 175 17.36 -12.68 1.23
CA GLN A 175 18.51 -12.08 0.55
C GLN A 175 18.76 -12.68 -0.85
N SER A 176 17.97 -13.66 -1.29
CA SER A 176 18.09 -14.24 -2.64
C SER A 176 16.73 -14.48 -3.29
N ILE A 177 16.72 -14.48 -4.62
CA ILE A 177 15.52 -14.77 -5.42
C ILE A 177 15.07 -16.22 -5.24
N GLU A 178 16.00 -17.14 -5.07
CA GLU A 178 15.73 -18.56 -4.84
C GLU A 178 15.05 -18.78 -3.48
N ALA A 179 15.53 -18.09 -2.42
CA ALA A 179 14.89 -18.13 -1.11
C ALA A 179 13.49 -17.53 -1.13
N LEU A 180 13.28 -16.44 -1.91
CA LEU A 180 11.95 -15.89 -2.11
C LEU A 180 11.04 -16.88 -2.84
N ALA A 181 11.50 -17.51 -3.91
CA ALA A 181 10.72 -18.50 -4.66
C ALA A 181 10.25 -19.66 -3.75
N ALA A 182 11.16 -20.23 -2.94
CA ALA A 182 10.82 -21.27 -1.96
C ALA A 182 9.77 -20.78 -0.95
N SER A 183 9.93 -19.55 -0.42
CA SER A 183 8.97 -18.95 0.51
C SER A 183 7.60 -18.72 -0.14
N LEU A 184 7.54 -18.39 -1.43
CA LEU A 184 6.28 -18.25 -2.17
C LEU A 184 5.60 -19.59 -2.41
N ASP A 185 6.35 -20.66 -2.69
CA ASP A 185 5.80 -22.00 -2.84
C ASP A 185 5.19 -22.52 -1.53
N GLU A 186 5.87 -22.32 -0.41
CA GLU A 186 5.29 -22.58 0.92
C GLU A 186 4.04 -21.75 1.18
N THR A 187 4.07 -20.46 0.86
CA THR A 187 2.95 -19.52 1.01
C THR A 187 1.75 -19.97 0.18
N ARG A 188 1.99 -20.42 -1.05
CA ARG A 188 0.95 -20.95 -1.95
C ARG A 188 0.34 -22.23 -1.41
N ALA A 189 1.15 -23.14 -0.91
CA ALA A 189 0.70 -24.42 -0.36
C ALA A 189 -0.18 -24.25 0.89
N ARG A 190 0.15 -23.33 1.79
CA ARG A 190 -0.61 -23.08 3.03
C ARG A 190 -1.72 -22.04 2.88
N GLY A 191 -1.71 -21.19 1.83
CA GLY A 191 -2.73 -20.20 1.54
C GLY A 191 -2.54 -18.85 2.27
N TRP A 192 -1.45 -18.65 3.02
CA TRP A 192 -1.15 -17.42 3.76
C TRP A 192 0.34 -17.14 3.82
N GLY A 193 0.72 -15.87 3.83
CA GLY A 193 2.09 -15.40 3.92
C GLY A 193 2.55 -15.20 5.36
N MET A 194 3.83 -15.39 5.63
CA MET A 194 4.48 -15.18 6.92
C MET A 194 5.70 -14.29 6.76
N SER A 195 5.93 -13.45 7.76
CA SER A 195 7.17 -12.72 7.97
C SER A 195 7.55 -12.87 9.44
N TYR A 196 8.70 -13.44 9.72
CA TYR A 196 9.21 -13.63 11.08
C TYR A 196 10.56 -12.98 11.20
N GLU A 197 10.62 -11.80 11.81
CA GLU A 197 11.83 -10.97 11.88
C GLU A 197 12.49 -10.69 10.50
N GLU A 198 11.69 -10.68 9.45
CA GLU A 198 12.17 -10.37 8.09
C GLU A 198 12.01 -8.89 7.76
N ALA A 199 10.81 -8.33 7.97
CA ALA A 199 10.55 -6.91 7.72
C ALA A 199 11.20 -6.03 8.79
N GLU A 200 11.15 -6.47 10.04
CA GLU A 200 11.69 -5.72 11.18
C GLU A 200 12.12 -6.68 12.29
N ARG A 201 13.23 -6.34 12.97
CA ARG A 201 13.71 -7.11 14.12
C ARG A 201 12.66 -7.15 15.23
N GLY A 202 12.40 -8.34 15.79
CA GLY A 202 11.49 -8.53 16.89
C GLY A 202 10.01 -8.47 16.50
N ILE A 203 9.69 -8.42 15.21
CA ILE A 203 8.31 -8.39 14.70
C ILE A 203 8.01 -9.62 13.85
N ALA A 204 6.83 -10.17 14.06
CA ALA A 204 6.28 -11.22 13.22
C ALA A 204 4.92 -10.81 12.65
N ALA A 205 4.57 -11.37 11.50
CA ALA A 205 3.32 -11.09 10.82
C ALA A 205 2.80 -12.30 10.02
N ILE A 206 1.49 -12.35 9.91
CA ILE A 206 0.76 -13.25 9.01
C ILE A 206 -0.14 -12.43 8.10
N ALA A 207 -0.33 -12.86 6.85
CA ALA A 207 -1.25 -12.21 5.92
C ALA A 207 -1.96 -13.23 5.02
N ALA A 208 -3.20 -12.91 4.67
CA ALA A 208 -3.97 -13.69 3.70
C ALA A 208 -4.34 -12.83 2.48
N PRO A 209 -4.37 -13.41 1.28
CA PRO A 209 -4.78 -12.73 0.06
C PRO A 209 -6.30 -12.59 0.00
N ILE A 210 -6.79 -11.44 -0.46
CA ILE A 210 -8.20 -11.14 -0.69
C ILE A 210 -8.49 -11.34 -2.18
N ARG A 211 -9.34 -12.34 -2.51
CA ARG A 211 -9.63 -12.79 -3.88
C ARG A 211 -11.13 -12.81 -4.17
N PRO A 212 -11.75 -11.69 -4.55
CA PRO A 212 -13.18 -11.61 -4.80
C PRO A 212 -13.67 -12.51 -5.94
N SER A 213 -12.82 -12.79 -6.92
CA SER A 213 -13.14 -13.64 -8.08
C SER A 213 -12.79 -15.12 -7.88
N GLY A 214 -12.45 -15.53 -6.65
CA GLY A 214 -12.20 -16.93 -6.29
C GLY A 214 -10.72 -17.31 -6.10
N PRO A 215 -10.48 -18.52 -5.61
CA PRO A 215 -9.16 -18.93 -5.10
C PRO A 215 -8.05 -19.02 -6.16
N ASN A 216 -8.43 -19.18 -7.43
CA ASN A 216 -7.47 -19.35 -8.55
C ASN A 216 -7.21 -18.03 -9.28
N THR A 217 -7.64 -16.90 -8.73
CA THR A 217 -7.39 -15.57 -9.32
C THR A 217 -6.30 -14.82 -8.54
N PRO A 218 -5.57 -13.90 -9.19
CA PRO A 218 -4.69 -12.98 -8.46
C PRO A 218 -5.45 -12.22 -7.38
N ALA A 219 -4.82 -12.00 -6.23
CA ALA A 219 -5.41 -11.20 -5.18
C ALA A 219 -5.47 -9.71 -5.58
N VAL A 220 -6.55 -9.04 -5.20
CA VAL A 220 -6.72 -7.59 -5.38
C VAL A 220 -6.26 -6.80 -4.16
N ALA A 221 -6.14 -7.48 -3.02
CA ALA A 221 -5.72 -6.91 -1.74
C ALA A 221 -5.19 -8.01 -0.82
N THR A 222 -4.67 -7.62 0.33
CA THR A 222 -4.24 -8.52 1.41
C THR A 222 -4.63 -7.95 2.76
N CYS A 223 -4.96 -8.79 3.74
CA CYS A 223 -5.08 -8.38 5.14
C CYS A 223 -4.06 -9.12 6.01
N SER A 224 -3.61 -8.49 7.09
CA SER A 224 -2.56 -9.03 7.95
C SER A 224 -2.75 -8.70 9.42
N VAL A 225 -2.15 -9.55 10.26
CA VAL A 225 -1.89 -9.28 11.68
C VAL A 225 -0.40 -9.22 11.89
N ALA A 226 0.09 -8.24 12.64
CA ALA A 226 1.50 -8.07 12.96
C ALA A 226 1.69 -7.65 14.41
N GLY A 227 2.66 -8.25 15.08
CA GLY A 227 2.98 -7.97 16.47
C GLY A 227 4.39 -8.37 16.87
N PRO A 228 4.83 -7.96 18.07
CA PRO A 228 6.12 -8.35 18.62
C PRO A 228 6.25 -9.87 18.82
N VAL A 229 7.40 -10.45 18.42
CA VAL A 229 7.65 -11.90 18.54
C VAL A 229 7.54 -12.44 19.98
N MET A 230 7.68 -11.59 20.99
CA MET A 230 7.53 -11.96 22.39
C MET A 230 6.14 -12.45 22.77
N ARG A 231 5.11 -12.07 21.99
CA ARG A 231 3.72 -12.46 22.21
C ARG A 231 2.97 -12.84 20.93
N PHE A 232 3.63 -12.67 19.79
CA PHE A 232 3.13 -13.08 18.47
C PHE A 232 4.24 -13.90 17.77
N GLY A 233 4.58 -15.04 18.40
CA GLY A 233 5.62 -15.94 17.92
C GLY A 233 5.14 -16.87 16.81
N ALA A 234 5.96 -17.86 16.45
CA ALA A 234 5.66 -18.78 15.35
C ALA A 234 4.37 -19.57 15.58
N ASP A 235 4.13 -20.05 16.79
CA ASP A 235 2.91 -20.79 17.16
C ASP A 235 1.67 -19.89 17.11
N ASP A 236 1.82 -18.61 17.50
CA ASP A 236 0.75 -17.63 17.42
C ASP A 236 0.35 -17.34 15.98
N ILE A 237 1.31 -17.23 15.08
CA ILE A 237 1.07 -17.08 13.63
C ILE A 237 0.20 -18.22 13.13
N VAL A 238 0.55 -19.47 13.45
CA VAL A 238 -0.21 -20.66 13.01
C VAL A 238 -1.63 -20.66 13.61
N ARG A 239 -1.78 -20.30 14.89
CA ARG A 239 -3.09 -20.20 15.55
C ARG A 239 -4.00 -19.15 14.91
N HIS A 240 -3.45 -18.04 14.43
CA HIS A 240 -4.21 -16.98 13.77
C HIS A 240 -4.45 -17.21 12.27
N ALA A 241 -3.87 -18.26 11.68
CA ALA A 241 -3.95 -18.49 10.23
C ALA A 241 -5.40 -18.61 9.74
N SER A 242 -6.22 -19.44 10.42
CA SER A 242 -7.64 -19.60 10.06
C SER A 242 -8.43 -18.31 10.20
N LEU A 243 -8.18 -17.53 11.25
CA LEU A 243 -8.86 -16.26 11.50
C LEU A 243 -8.52 -15.22 10.43
N VAL A 244 -7.24 -15.08 10.06
CA VAL A 244 -6.81 -14.14 9.02
C VAL A 244 -7.34 -14.54 7.64
N MET A 245 -7.35 -15.84 7.33
CA MET A 245 -7.92 -16.36 6.07
C MET A 245 -9.45 -16.16 6.02
N GLN A 246 -10.16 -16.39 7.13
CA GLN A 246 -11.59 -16.12 7.22
C GLN A 246 -11.87 -14.63 7.00
N THR A 247 -11.13 -13.75 7.67
CA THR A 247 -11.23 -12.29 7.49
C THR A 247 -11.01 -11.89 6.03
N ALA A 248 -10.01 -12.45 5.36
CA ALA A 248 -9.76 -12.20 3.94
C ALA A 248 -10.95 -12.63 3.06
N ASN A 249 -11.57 -13.76 3.35
CA ASN A 249 -12.75 -14.25 2.65
C ASN A 249 -14.00 -13.40 2.93
N GLU A 250 -14.21 -12.94 4.18
CA GLU A 250 -15.29 -12.01 4.53
C GLU A 250 -15.14 -10.69 3.74
N ILE A 251 -13.93 -10.14 3.67
CA ILE A 251 -13.66 -8.95 2.86
C ILE A 251 -13.86 -9.23 1.36
N ALA A 252 -13.41 -10.38 0.87
CA ALA A 252 -13.58 -10.76 -0.54
C ALA A 252 -15.06 -10.82 -0.94
N ALA A 253 -15.93 -11.31 -0.06
CA ALA A 253 -17.36 -11.43 -0.31
C ALA A 253 -18.08 -10.09 -0.43
N ILE A 254 -17.59 -9.04 0.22
CA ILE A 254 -18.16 -7.68 0.17
C ILE A 254 -17.34 -6.72 -0.69
N TRP A 255 -16.29 -7.21 -1.35
CA TRP A 255 -15.40 -6.37 -2.15
C TRP A 255 -16.21 -5.65 -3.23
N PRO A 256 -16.12 -4.33 -3.31
CA PRO A 256 -16.83 -3.58 -4.34
C PRO A 256 -16.22 -3.96 -5.70
N LEU A 257 -16.90 -4.86 -6.40
CA LEU A 257 -16.54 -5.20 -7.77
C LEU A 257 -16.65 -3.92 -8.59
N ARG A 258 -15.53 -3.39 -9.01
CA ARG A 258 -15.44 -2.24 -9.93
C ARG A 258 -16.09 -2.53 -11.30
N SER A 259 -16.83 -3.65 -11.47
CA SER A 259 -17.06 -4.16 -12.79
C SER A 259 -18.43 -3.93 -13.40
N ALA A 260 -19.53 -3.87 -12.73
CA ALA A 260 -20.80 -3.77 -13.45
C ALA A 260 -21.75 -2.72 -12.89
N GLN A 261 -21.71 -2.53 -11.59
CA GLN A 261 -22.61 -1.59 -10.92
C GLN A 261 -22.11 -0.15 -11.08
N THR A 262 -20.79 0.07 -10.90
CA THR A 262 -20.18 1.41 -11.02
C THR A 262 -20.21 1.92 -12.47
N GLU A 263 -20.02 1.05 -13.47
CA GLU A 263 -20.17 1.43 -14.88
C GLU A 263 -21.64 1.72 -15.23
N ARG A 264 -22.59 0.96 -14.67
CA ARG A 264 -24.04 1.23 -14.84
C ARG A 264 -24.45 2.51 -14.12
N ASP A 265 -23.97 2.73 -12.89
CA ASP A 265 -24.29 3.94 -12.12
C ASP A 265 -23.66 5.19 -12.75
N LEU A 266 -22.46 5.08 -13.33
CA LEU A 266 -21.82 6.15 -14.11
C LEU A 266 -22.52 6.38 -15.45
N ALA A 267 -23.00 5.35 -16.13
CA ALA A 267 -23.75 5.46 -17.38
C ALA A 267 -25.12 6.12 -17.13
N VAL A 268 -25.81 5.72 -16.06
CA VAL A 268 -27.08 6.33 -15.64
C VAL A 268 -26.89 7.79 -15.21
N ALA A 269 -25.82 8.09 -14.46
CA ALA A 269 -25.51 9.46 -14.04
C ALA A 269 -25.10 10.35 -15.23
N SER A 270 -24.47 9.79 -16.26
CA SER A 270 -24.15 10.50 -17.50
C SER A 270 -25.43 10.79 -18.32
N GLN A 271 -26.31 9.81 -18.46
CA GLN A 271 -27.60 9.99 -19.16
C GLN A 271 -28.49 11.05 -18.49
N LEU A 272 -28.57 11.04 -17.15
CA LEU A 272 -29.30 12.05 -16.39
C LEU A 272 -28.74 13.48 -16.53
N ARG A 273 -27.40 13.62 -16.69
CA ARG A 273 -26.80 14.94 -16.97
C ARG A 273 -27.10 15.44 -18.38
N ASP A 274 -27.08 14.54 -19.34
CA ASP A 274 -27.38 14.90 -20.73
C ASP A 274 -28.85 15.27 -20.91
N GLU A 275 -29.78 14.57 -20.24
CA GLU A 275 -31.21 14.89 -20.22
C GLU A 275 -31.48 16.24 -19.52
N THR A 276 -30.77 16.56 -18.43
CA THR A 276 -30.90 17.86 -17.76
C THR A 276 -30.31 19.01 -18.56
N ALA A 277 -29.25 18.77 -19.33
CA ALA A 277 -28.68 19.78 -20.22
C ALA A 277 -29.55 20.08 -21.44
N VAL A 278 -30.28 19.08 -21.98
CA VAL A 278 -31.23 19.24 -23.08
C VAL A 278 -32.51 19.92 -22.61
N ALA A 279 -32.93 19.71 -21.38
CA ALA A 279 -34.15 20.35 -20.81
C ALA A 279 -33.91 21.83 -20.40
N ALA A 280 -32.65 22.30 -20.36
CA ALA A 280 -32.25 23.66 -19.98
C ALA A 280 -31.90 24.53 -21.21
N SER A 281 -31.96 24.01 -22.42
CA SER A 281 -31.78 24.71 -23.72
C SER A 281 -33.09 24.89 -24.44
#